data_5950d77ae6feefdfedea2335cc88a34c
#
_entry.id   5950d77ae6feefdfedea2335cc88a34c
#
_cell.length_a   1.000
_cell.length_b   1.000
_cell.length_c   1.000
_cell.angle_alpha   90.00
_cell.angle_beta   90.00
_cell.angle_gamma   90.00
#
_symmetry.space_group_name_H-M   'P 1'
#
loop_
_entity.id
_entity.type
_entity.pdbx_description
1 polymer ?
#
loop_
_entity_poly.entity_id
_entity_poly.type
_entity_poly.pdbx_seq_one_letter_code
_entity_poly.pdbx_strand_id
1 'polypeptide(L)'
;MKKQAFNPYLPSWEYIPDGEPYVFGDRVYVYGSHDYFNGYVFCMGDYVCWSAPVDDLGNWRYEGVIYPKTADPLNPEGKMCLYAPDVTVGPDGRYYLYYVLDKVSVVSVAVCDTPAGKYEFYGYVHYEDGTRLGEKEGDEPQFDPGVLTEGDVTYLYTGFCGKGDKSRTGAMATVLGADMLTIREAPVFVAPGCEYGVGTGFEGHEFFEAPSIRKVGDTYYFVYSSILMHELCYATSKNPTRDFVYGGVIVSNCDLHIDTYKPADMPTAYGANNHGSIVQIGEDWYIFYHRHTNNTWYSRQGCAEKLQIMQDGSIPQVEITSCGLNGGPLEGKGEYPAYLACNLFTDTPSVYVGEGNFPRVMQDGRDGDEEVGYIANITDSTTIGFKYFDCHDIREISIWIRGYADGTFEVKTAWDGEVLATLEVQYTNVWEKYTAPVTIPDGIQALYLTYRGNGNAALRSFELS
;
A
#
# COMPACT_ATOMS: atom_id res chain seq x y z
N MET A 1 -24.28 -13.58 -2.13
CA MET A 1 -23.36 -13.81 -0.99
C MET A 1 -22.22 -12.81 -1.20
N LYS A 2 -21.86 -12.01 -0.19
CA LYS A 2 -20.76 -11.05 -0.28
C LYS A 2 -19.47 -11.81 -0.56
N LYS A 3 -18.64 -11.32 -1.51
CA LYS A 3 -17.36 -11.93 -1.83
C LYS A 3 -16.35 -11.60 -0.73
N GLN A 4 -15.56 -12.58 -0.27
CA GLN A 4 -14.47 -12.29 0.66
C GLN A 4 -13.44 -11.37 0.01
N ALA A 5 -13.00 -10.36 0.74
CA ALA A 5 -11.87 -9.52 0.35
C ALA A 5 -10.57 -10.09 0.93
N PHE A 6 -9.45 -9.84 0.27
CA PHE A 6 -8.13 -10.29 0.69
C PHE A 6 -7.13 -9.15 0.63
N ASN A 7 -5.94 -9.35 1.18
CA ASN A 7 -4.75 -8.58 0.86
C ASN A 7 -3.75 -9.41 0.03
N PRO A 8 -3.18 -8.87 -1.04
CA PRO A 8 -3.52 -7.58 -1.71
C PRO A 8 -4.98 -7.51 -2.16
N TYR A 9 -5.59 -6.30 -2.12
CA TYR A 9 -7.04 -6.18 -2.39
C TYR A 9 -7.42 -6.24 -3.89
N LEU A 10 -6.47 -5.99 -4.79
CA LEU A 10 -6.63 -6.15 -6.24
C LEU A 10 -6.19 -7.56 -6.67
N PRO A 11 -6.51 -7.98 -7.90
CA PRO A 11 -5.98 -9.22 -8.45
C PRO A 11 -4.47 -9.33 -8.33
N SER A 12 -3.93 -10.53 -8.12
CA SER A 12 -2.52 -10.76 -7.84
C SER A 12 -1.55 -10.36 -8.97
N TRP A 13 -2.06 -10.15 -10.16
CA TRP A 13 -1.33 -9.67 -11.34
C TRP A 13 -1.37 -8.13 -11.51
N GLU A 14 -2.05 -7.42 -10.60
CA GLU A 14 -2.16 -5.96 -10.63
C GLU A 14 -1.28 -5.31 -9.58
N TYR A 15 -0.55 -4.27 -9.97
CA TYR A 15 0.47 -3.61 -9.16
C TYR A 15 0.19 -2.11 -9.08
N ILE A 16 -0.77 -1.73 -8.24
CA ILE A 16 -1.14 -0.34 -7.96
C ILE A 16 -0.67 0.04 -6.55
N PRO A 17 0.55 0.55 -6.39
CA PRO A 17 1.01 1.16 -5.14
C PRO A 17 0.50 2.59 -5.00
N ASP A 18 0.90 3.23 -3.90
CA ASP A 18 0.67 4.64 -3.62
C ASP A 18 -0.83 4.99 -3.65
N GLY A 19 -1.66 4.05 -3.16
CA GLY A 19 -3.10 4.09 -3.31
C GLY A 19 -3.78 5.16 -2.46
N GLU A 20 -4.40 6.15 -3.12
CA GLU A 20 -5.28 7.15 -2.51
C GLU A 20 -6.73 6.71 -2.69
N PRO A 21 -7.39 6.26 -1.60
CA PRO A 21 -8.76 5.76 -1.65
C PRO A 21 -9.77 6.90 -1.43
N TYR A 22 -10.86 6.86 -2.21
CA TYR A 22 -11.99 7.76 -2.05
C TYR A 22 -13.33 7.06 -2.20
N VAL A 23 -14.30 7.46 -1.42
CA VAL A 23 -15.71 7.04 -1.59
C VAL A 23 -16.46 8.13 -2.36
N PHE A 24 -16.87 7.79 -3.58
CA PHE A 24 -17.73 8.63 -4.39
C PHE A 24 -19.04 7.88 -4.69
N GLY A 25 -20.15 8.42 -4.21
CA GLY A 25 -21.44 7.75 -4.31
C GLY A 25 -21.46 6.44 -3.53
N ASP A 26 -21.76 5.34 -4.20
CA ASP A 26 -21.85 3.98 -3.63
C ASP A 26 -20.60 3.12 -3.87
N ARG A 27 -19.50 3.73 -4.31
CA ARG A 27 -18.27 3.01 -4.63
C ARG A 27 -17.04 3.64 -3.99
N VAL A 28 -16.10 2.78 -3.64
CA VAL A 28 -14.72 3.13 -3.32
C VAL A 28 -13.89 3.09 -4.60
N TYR A 29 -13.10 4.12 -4.85
CA TYR A 29 -12.16 4.24 -5.96
C TYR A 29 -10.74 4.33 -5.40
N VAL A 30 -9.78 3.74 -6.10
CA VAL A 30 -8.36 3.84 -5.74
C VAL A 30 -7.60 4.45 -6.92
N TYR A 31 -6.85 5.51 -6.59
CA TYR A 31 -5.92 6.17 -7.49
C TYR A 31 -4.51 5.93 -6.97
N GLY A 32 -3.61 5.50 -7.83
CA GLY A 32 -2.25 5.20 -7.43
C GLY A 32 -1.31 5.20 -8.63
N SER A 33 -0.03 5.07 -8.35
CA SER A 33 0.96 4.76 -9.37
C SER A 33 0.67 3.40 -10.01
N HIS A 34 1.29 3.11 -11.15
CA HIS A 34 1.12 1.83 -11.80
C HIS A 34 2.49 1.20 -12.08
N ASP A 35 2.86 0.24 -11.24
CA ASP A 35 4.06 -0.57 -11.43
C ASP A 35 3.80 -1.71 -12.41
N TYR A 36 4.87 -2.33 -12.93
CA TYR A 36 4.78 -3.53 -13.74
C TYR A 36 5.37 -4.74 -13.00
N PHE A 37 4.83 -5.90 -13.28
CA PHE A 37 5.44 -7.15 -12.82
C PHE A 37 6.88 -7.27 -13.36
N ASN A 38 7.84 -7.51 -12.46
CA ASN A 38 9.28 -7.48 -12.77
C ASN A 38 9.74 -6.16 -13.41
N GLY A 39 9.10 -5.04 -13.07
CA GLY A 39 9.54 -3.71 -13.48
C GLY A 39 10.98 -3.42 -13.03
N TYR A 40 11.64 -2.50 -13.71
CA TYR A 40 13.05 -2.11 -13.43
C TYR A 40 13.17 -0.65 -12.98
N VAL A 41 12.07 0.09 -12.97
CA VAL A 41 11.91 1.42 -12.40
C VAL A 41 10.49 1.55 -11.83
N PHE A 42 10.27 2.56 -10.98
CA PHE A 42 8.96 2.86 -10.43
C PHE A 42 7.97 3.34 -11.50
N CYS A 43 6.69 3.01 -11.34
CA CYS A 43 5.56 3.65 -12.00
C CYS A 43 5.64 3.63 -13.54
N MET A 44 5.95 2.47 -14.11
CA MET A 44 6.12 2.31 -15.56
C MET A 44 4.83 2.44 -16.35
N GLY A 45 3.68 2.20 -15.72
CA GLY A 45 2.35 2.19 -16.35
C GLY A 45 1.74 3.57 -16.52
N ASP A 46 0.62 3.63 -17.23
CA ASP A 46 -0.31 4.74 -17.25
C ASP A 46 -1.19 4.68 -15.99
N TYR A 47 -1.79 5.80 -15.56
CA TYR A 47 -2.74 5.73 -14.47
C TYR A 47 -4.00 4.96 -14.88
N VAL A 48 -4.32 3.97 -14.08
CA VAL A 48 -5.56 3.20 -14.17
C VAL A 48 -6.39 3.44 -12.90
N CYS A 49 -7.67 3.09 -12.94
CA CYS A 49 -8.52 3.15 -11.76
C CYS A 49 -9.22 1.82 -11.55
N TRP A 50 -9.33 1.44 -10.29
CA TRP A 50 -10.13 0.32 -9.83
C TRP A 50 -11.18 0.82 -8.84
N SER A 51 -12.35 0.20 -8.83
CA SER A 51 -13.41 0.53 -7.88
C SER A 51 -14.16 -0.70 -7.37
N ALA A 52 -14.70 -0.61 -6.16
CA ALA A 52 -15.56 -1.63 -5.58
C ALA A 52 -16.81 -1.00 -4.96
N PRO A 53 -17.97 -1.70 -4.93
CA PRO A 53 -19.11 -1.25 -4.14
C PRO A 53 -18.77 -1.14 -2.65
N VAL A 54 -19.24 -0.11 -1.97
CA VAL A 54 -18.96 0.07 -0.52
C VAL A 54 -19.51 -1.05 0.36
N ASP A 55 -20.50 -1.81 -0.13
CA ASP A 55 -21.11 -2.95 0.54
C ASP A 55 -20.52 -4.32 0.11
N ASP A 56 -19.62 -4.34 -0.89
CA ASP A 56 -18.96 -5.56 -1.40
C ASP A 56 -17.50 -5.31 -1.82
N LEU A 57 -16.64 -5.05 -0.83
CA LEU A 57 -15.21 -4.67 -1.02
C LEU A 57 -14.33 -5.80 -1.56
N GLY A 58 -14.88 -7.01 -1.74
CA GLY A 58 -14.24 -8.12 -2.46
C GLY A 58 -14.51 -8.11 -3.98
N ASN A 59 -15.33 -7.17 -4.48
CA ASN A 59 -15.80 -7.14 -5.87
C ASN A 59 -15.24 -5.95 -6.64
N TRP A 60 -13.92 -5.94 -6.79
CA TRP A 60 -13.19 -4.91 -7.53
C TRP A 60 -13.45 -5.01 -9.03
N ARG A 61 -13.61 -3.87 -9.68
CA ARG A 61 -13.79 -3.71 -11.12
C ARG A 61 -12.69 -2.80 -11.68
N TYR A 62 -12.08 -3.23 -12.77
CA TYR A 62 -11.19 -2.40 -13.58
C TYR A 62 -11.98 -1.35 -14.36
N GLU A 63 -11.71 -0.10 -14.12
CA GLU A 63 -12.37 1.04 -14.79
C GLU A 63 -11.64 1.46 -16.08
N GLY A 64 -10.40 1.01 -16.26
CA GLY A 64 -9.56 1.30 -17.42
C GLY A 64 -8.46 2.30 -17.15
N VAL A 65 -7.73 2.65 -18.21
CA VAL A 65 -6.74 3.74 -18.21
C VAL A 65 -7.48 5.05 -18.08
N ILE A 66 -7.25 5.78 -16.99
CA ILE A 66 -7.87 7.09 -16.72
C ILE A 66 -7.01 8.25 -17.22
N TYR A 67 -5.67 8.10 -17.25
CA TYR A 67 -4.75 9.12 -17.75
C TYR A 67 -3.45 8.49 -18.30
N PRO A 68 -3.20 8.58 -19.62
CA PRO A 68 -1.96 8.09 -20.20
C PRO A 68 -0.83 9.09 -19.97
N LYS A 69 0.38 8.60 -19.69
CA LYS A 69 1.56 9.47 -19.43
C LYS A 69 1.91 10.39 -20.59
N THR A 70 1.50 10.07 -21.81
CA THR A 70 1.68 10.91 -23.00
C THR A 70 0.71 12.08 -23.09
N ALA A 71 -0.29 12.16 -22.21
CA ALA A 71 -1.25 13.25 -22.19
C ALA A 71 -0.68 14.54 -21.55
N ASP A 72 0.39 14.44 -20.74
CA ASP A 72 1.08 15.60 -20.21
C ASP A 72 1.94 16.26 -21.31
N PRO A 73 1.80 17.60 -21.55
CA PRO A 73 2.60 18.31 -22.56
C PRO A 73 4.11 18.27 -22.33
N LEU A 74 4.58 18.03 -21.09
CA LEU A 74 6.00 17.82 -20.79
C LEU A 74 6.48 16.41 -21.14
N ASN A 75 5.58 15.48 -21.43
CA ASN A 75 5.90 14.07 -21.67
C ASN A 75 5.26 13.48 -22.96
N PRO A 76 5.24 14.19 -24.09
CA PRO A 76 4.52 13.74 -25.29
C PRO A 76 5.04 12.43 -25.87
N GLU A 77 6.27 12.04 -25.54
CA GLU A 77 6.88 10.77 -25.98
C GLU A 77 6.73 9.65 -24.93
N GLY A 78 6.12 9.91 -23.76
CA GLY A 78 5.93 8.93 -22.68
C GLY A 78 7.22 8.41 -22.05
N LYS A 79 8.31 9.18 -22.08
CA LYS A 79 9.63 8.81 -21.54
C LYS A 79 9.78 9.01 -20.02
N MET A 80 8.89 9.78 -19.44
CA MET A 80 8.83 10.00 -18.02
C MET A 80 7.71 9.14 -17.39
N CYS A 81 7.91 8.75 -16.14
CA CYS A 81 6.94 7.98 -15.37
C CYS A 81 5.98 8.90 -14.61
N LEU A 82 4.75 8.45 -14.44
CA LEU A 82 3.73 9.10 -13.63
C LEU A 82 3.85 8.61 -12.18
N TYR A 83 4.32 9.47 -11.28
CA TYR A 83 4.50 9.13 -9.87
C TYR A 83 3.18 9.32 -9.08
N ALA A 84 3.21 9.06 -7.78
CA ALA A 84 2.04 9.01 -6.91
C ALA A 84 1.04 10.16 -7.18
N PRO A 85 -0.22 9.86 -7.54
CA PRO A 85 -1.26 10.86 -7.75
C PRO A 85 -2.15 10.99 -6.53
N ASP A 86 -2.85 12.11 -6.42
CA ASP A 86 -4.02 12.24 -5.56
C ASP A 86 -5.17 12.95 -6.28
N VAL A 87 -6.42 12.74 -5.81
CA VAL A 87 -7.62 13.25 -6.45
C VAL A 87 -8.48 14.03 -5.47
N THR A 88 -9.03 15.15 -5.90
CA THR A 88 -10.04 15.89 -5.14
C THR A 88 -11.18 16.33 -6.03
N VAL A 89 -12.32 16.65 -5.43
CA VAL A 89 -13.47 17.26 -6.13
C VAL A 89 -13.37 18.77 -6.01
N GLY A 90 -13.32 19.46 -7.15
CA GLY A 90 -13.27 20.92 -7.19
C GLY A 90 -14.63 21.57 -6.88
N PRO A 91 -14.64 22.91 -6.72
CA PRO A 91 -15.85 23.69 -6.45
C PRO A 91 -16.92 23.56 -7.55
N ASP A 92 -16.51 23.24 -8.76
CA ASP A 92 -17.36 23.03 -9.93
C ASP A 92 -17.93 21.60 -10.04
N GLY A 93 -17.59 20.73 -9.07
CA GLY A 93 -18.02 19.34 -9.01
C GLY A 93 -17.26 18.38 -9.90
N ARG A 94 -16.19 18.83 -10.58
CA ARG A 94 -15.31 17.97 -11.36
C ARG A 94 -14.23 17.35 -10.50
N TYR A 95 -13.60 16.28 -11.00
CA TYR A 95 -12.53 15.54 -10.35
C TYR A 95 -11.18 16.00 -10.88
N TYR A 96 -10.30 16.45 -9.99
CA TYR A 96 -8.97 16.97 -10.30
C TYR A 96 -7.92 16.02 -9.78
N LEU A 97 -7.09 15.50 -10.69
CA LEU A 97 -6.00 14.56 -10.42
C LEU A 97 -4.69 15.32 -10.46
N TYR A 98 -4.01 15.40 -9.30
CA TYR A 98 -2.72 16.01 -9.12
C TYR A 98 -1.64 14.95 -9.18
N TYR A 99 -0.54 15.23 -9.89
CA TYR A 99 0.56 14.28 -10.06
C TYR A 99 1.87 14.99 -10.40
N VAL A 100 2.98 14.24 -10.34
CA VAL A 100 4.29 14.67 -10.79
C VAL A 100 4.87 13.66 -11.77
N LEU A 101 5.76 14.14 -12.65
CA LEU A 101 6.57 13.30 -13.53
C LEU A 101 7.95 13.10 -12.91
N ASP A 102 8.56 11.94 -13.08
CA ASP A 102 9.79 11.51 -12.39
C ASP A 102 11.05 12.40 -12.67
N LYS A 103 11.02 13.27 -13.67
CA LYS A 103 12.19 14.08 -14.09
C LYS A 103 11.94 15.58 -14.03
N VAL A 104 10.80 16.00 -13.52
CA VAL A 104 10.46 17.42 -13.37
C VAL A 104 9.94 17.69 -11.97
N SER A 105 10.15 18.90 -11.48
CA SER A 105 9.81 19.28 -10.09
C SER A 105 8.58 20.19 -10.03
N VAL A 106 7.58 19.91 -10.86
CA VAL A 106 6.34 20.70 -10.92
C VAL A 106 5.13 19.79 -10.74
N VAL A 107 4.06 20.33 -10.18
CA VAL A 107 2.79 19.60 -10.02
C VAL A 107 1.93 19.84 -11.25
N SER A 108 1.61 18.76 -11.94
CA SER A 108 0.65 18.72 -13.06
C SER A 108 -0.75 18.39 -12.54
N VAL A 109 -1.76 18.88 -13.23
CA VAL A 109 -3.18 18.63 -12.90
C VAL A 109 -3.93 18.18 -14.15
N ALA A 110 -4.70 17.11 -14.00
CA ALA A 110 -5.65 16.65 -15.01
C ALA A 110 -7.07 16.71 -14.43
N VAL A 111 -8.09 16.78 -15.26
CA VAL A 111 -9.49 16.94 -14.85
C VAL A 111 -10.43 16.01 -15.59
N CYS A 112 -11.48 15.55 -14.90
CA CYS A 112 -12.54 14.73 -15.48
C CYS A 112 -13.90 15.06 -14.84
N ASP A 113 -14.98 14.81 -15.58
CA ASP A 113 -16.36 15.02 -15.08
C ASP A 113 -16.84 13.84 -14.20
N THR A 114 -16.14 12.70 -14.22
CA THR A 114 -16.50 11.51 -13.45
C THR A 114 -15.29 10.94 -12.73
N PRO A 115 -15.44 10.20 -11.61
CA PRO A 115 -14.32 9.74 -10.81
C PRO A 115 -13.35 8.82 -11.55
N ALA A 116 -13.84 7.99 -12.49
CA ALA A 116 -13.03 7.02 -13.23
C ALA A 116 -13.15 7.19 -14.76
N GLY A 117 -13.47 8.39 -15.22
CA GLY A 117 -13.46 8.70 -16.65
C GLY A 117 -12.06 8.95 -17.18
N LYS A 118 -11.98 9.38 -18.42
CA LYS A 118 -10.72 9.81 -19.01
C LYS A 118 -10.42 11.24 -18.61
N TYR A 119 -9.37 11.38 -17.82
CA TYR A 119 -8.86 12.70 -17.42
C TYR A 119 -8.15 13.36 -18.59
N GLU A 120 -8.31 14.66 -18.70
CA GLU A 120 -7.62 15.49 -19.67
C GLU A 120 -6.65 16.43 -18.96
N PHE A 121 -5.48 16.68 -19.54
CA PHE A 121 -4.52 17.63 -18.98
C PHE A 121 -5.20 19.00 -18.80
N TYR A 122 -5.12 19.55 -17.60
CA TYR A 122 -5.76 20.80 -17.22
C TYR A 122 -4.76 21.96 -17.09
N GLY A 123 -3.61 21.74 -16.45
CA GLY A 123 -2.59 22.76 -16.24
C GLY A 123 -1.52 22.35 -15.25
N TYR A 124 -0.71 23.30 -14.87
CA TYR A 124 0.29 23.18 -13.81
C TYR A 124 -0.07 24.11 -12.66
N VAL A 125 0.23 23.70 -11.42
CA VAL A 125 0.12 24.60 -10.27
C VAL A 125 1.13 25.73 -10.44
N HIS A 126 0.68 26.99 -10.30
CA HIS A 126 1.49 28.17 -10.60
C HIS A 126 1.16 29.38 -9.72
N TYR A 127 2.11 30.28 -9.60
CA TYR A 127 1.93 31.61 -9.01
C TYR A 127 1.09 32.52 -9.91
N GLU A 128 0.62 33.63 -9.39
CA GLU A 128 -0.20 34.62 -10.15
C GLU A 128 0.49 35.14 -11.42
N ASP A 129 1.83 35.19 -11.42
CA ASP A 129 2.63 35.59 -12.58
C ASP A 129 2.82 34.51 -13.65
N GLY A 130 2.27 33.31 -13.42
CA GLY A 130 2.37 32.14 -14.29
C GLY A 130 3.61 31.28 -14.06
N THR A 131 4.50 31.63 -13.14
CA THR A 131 5.65 30.79 -12.76
C THR A 131 5.14 29.52 -12.08
N ARG A 132 5.56 28.33 -12.54
CA ARG A 132 5.13 27.07 -11.96
C ARG A 132 5.72 26.87 -10.56
N LEU A 133 4.93 26.26 -9.69
CA LEU A 133 5.42 25.83 -8.38
C LEU A 133 6.55 24.80 -8.55
N GLY A 134 7.68 25.04 -7.88
CA GLY A 134 8.92 24.28 -8.03
C GLY A 134 9.93 24.85 -9.01
N GLU A 135 9.56 25.90 -9.77
CA GLU A 135 10.47 26.60 -10.70
C GLU A 135 10.87 28.02 -10.23
N LYS A 136 10.18 28.55 -9.23
CA LYS A 136 10.51 29.86 -8.67
C LYS A 136 11.75 29.76 -7.77
N GLU A 137 12.59 30.76 -7.78
CA GLU A 137 13.77 30.83 -6.91
C GLU A 137 13.36 30.71 -5.43
N GLY A 138 13.90 29.71 -4.75
CA GLY A 138 13.59 29.38 -3.36
C GLY A 138 12.50 28.31 -3.18
N ASP A 139 11.82 27.88 -4.24
CA ASP A 139 10.90 26.74 -4.16
C ASP A 139 11.69 25.43 -3.94
N GLU A 140 11.14 24.57 -3.08
CA GLU A 140 11.59 23.19 -3.02
C GLU A 140 11.02 22.41 -4.22
N PRO A 141 11.74 21.40 -4.74
CA PRO A 141 11.21 20.52 -5.79
C PRO A 141 9.94 19.81 -5.33
N GLN A 142 8.93 19.79 -6.18
CA GLN A 142 7.64 19.19 -5.89
C GLN A 142 7.66 17.67 -6.10
N PHE A 143 6.99 16.94 -5.22
CA PHE A 143 6.92 15.47 -5.25
C PHE A 143 5.69 14.99 -4.49
N ASP A 144 5.08 13.87 -4.92
CA ASP A 144 3.97 13.18 -4.28
C ASP A 144 2.85 14.13 -3.80
N PRO A 145 2.05 14.72 -4.68
CA PRO A 145 1.00 15.64 -4.24
C PRO A 145 -0.12 14.93 -3.48
N GLY A 146 -0.45 15.44 -2.28
CA GLY A 146 -1.67 15.13 -1.55
C GLY A 146 -2.61 16.33 -1.57
N VAL A 147 -3.92 16.14 -1.73
CA VAL A 147 -4.86 17.25 -1.93
C VAL A 147 -6.14 17.11 -1.11
N LEU A 148 -6.64 18.27 -0.64
CA LEU A 148 -7.93 18.39 0.03
C LEU A 148 -8.61 19.69 -0.39
N THR A 149 -9.86 19.61 -0.88
CA THR A 149 -10.67 20.77 -1.22
C THR A 149 -11.77 20.99 -0.19
N GLU A 150 -11.89 22.23 0.31
CA GLU A 150 -12.94 22.69 1.21
C GLU A 150 -13.56 23.97 0.65
N GLY A 151 -14.79 23.86 0.13
CA GLY A 151 -15.45 24.97 -0.58
C GLY A 151 -14.67 25.34 -1.84
N ASP A 152 -14.20 26.58 -1.91
CA ASP A 152 -13.42 27.15 -3.03
C ASP A 152 -11.92 27.26 -2.74
N VAL A 153 -11.43 26.55 -1.73
CA VAL A 153 -10.02 26.49 -1.36
C VAL A 153 -9.53 25.06 -1.47
N THR A 154 -8.37 24.87 -2.12
CA THR A 154 -7.67 23.59 -2.18
C THR A 154 -6.33 23.68 -1.47
N TYR A 155 -6.09 22.74 -0.57
CA TYR A 155 -4.82 22.54 0.12
C TYR A 155 -4.02 21.47 -0.61
N LEU A 156 -2.85 21.84 -1.11
CA LEU A 156 -1.91 20.95 -1.79
C LEU A 156 -0.70 20.71 -0.87
N TYR A 157 -0.42 19.44 -0.59
CA TYR A 157 0.74 19.02 0.20
C TYR A 157 1.74 18.33 -0.71
N THR A 158 3.03 18.66 -0.57
CA THR A 158 4.09 18.08 -1.39
C THR A 158 5.37 17.93 -0.59
N GLY A 159 6.27 17.07 -1.02
CA GLY A 159 7.61 16.98 -0.47
C GLY A 159 8.30 15.64 -0.69
N PHE A 160 9.63 15.69 -0.63
CA PHE A 160 10.54 14.56 -0.60
C PHE A 160 11.80 14.94 0.16
N CYS A 161 12.11 14.29 1.28
CA CYS A 161 13.20 14.67 2.18
C CYS A 161 14.13 13.50 2.47
N GLY A 162 15.08 13.24 1.56
CA GLY A 162 16.07 12.18 1.78
C GLY A 162 17.03 12.50 2.94
N LYS A 163 17.52 11.46 3.59
CA LYS A 163 18.52 11.57 4.66
C LYS A 163 19.79 12.26 4.14
N GLY A 164 20.26 13.27 4.87
CA GLY A 164 21.44 14.07 4.50
C GLY A 164 21.15 15.21 3.53
N ASP A 165 19.94 15.33 3.01
CA ASP A 165 19.55 16.44 2.13
C ASP A 165 19.06 17.65 2.93
N LYS A 166 19.97 18.60 3.17
CA LYS A 166 19.67 19.86 3.87
C LYS A 166 19.00 20.91 2.99
N SER A 167 18.85 20.67 1.70
CA SER A 167 18.15 21.59 0.80
C SER A 167 16.63 21.48 0.91
N ARG A 168 16.14 20.45 1.61
CA ARG A 168 14.72 20.14 1.80
C ARG A 168 14.36 20.20 3.26
N THR A 169 13.43 21.07 3.62
CA THR A 169 13.08 21.34 5.02
C THR A 169 12.06 20.34 5.56
N GLY A 170 11.14 19.90 4.71
CA GLY A 170 10.06 18.99 5.10
C GLY A 170 8.90 18.97 4.11
N ALA A 171 7.76 18.47 4.57
CA ALA A 171 6.51 18.59 3.84
C ALA A 171 6.04 20.03 3.82
N MET A 172 5.51 20.46 2.67
CA MET A 172 4.99 21.81 2.44
C MET A 172 3.49 21.75 2.14
N ALA A 173 2.74 22.74 2.63
CA ALA A 173 1.34 22.95 2.26
C ALA A 173 1.23 24.28 1.47
N THR A 174 0.51 24.25 0.35
CA THR A 174 0.24 25.37 -0.53
C THR A 174 -1.26 25.56 -0.65
N VAL A 175 -1.74 26.81 -0.59
CA VAL A 175 -3.18 27.10 -0.73
C VAL A 175 -3.47 27.55 -2.16
N LEU A 176 -4.38 26.84 -2.83
CA LEU A 176 -4.81 27.11 -4.20
C LEU A 176 -6.19 27.78 -4.24
N GLY A 177 -6.45 28.53 -5.29
CA GLY A 177 -7.74 29.14 -5.58
C GLY A 177 -8.77 28.16 -6.17
N ALA A 178 -9.98 28.68 -6.41
CA ALA A 178 -11.10 27.92 -6.97
C ALA A 178 -10.86 27.39 -8.40
N ASP A 179 -9.85 27.90 -9.09
CA ASP A 179 -9.38 27.41 -10.41
C ASP A 179 -8.50 26.16 -10.29
N MET A 180 -8.22 25.67 -9.08
CA MET A 180 -7.43 24.47 -8.79
C MET A 180 -5.95 24.55 -9.20
N LEU A 181 -5.45 25.69 -9.69
CA LEU A 181 -4.10 25.87 -10.21
C LEU A 181 -3.37 27.05 -9.58
N THR A 182 -4.05 28.17 -9.37
CA THR A 182 -3.39 29.43 -8.95
C THR A 182 -3.12 29.44 -7.45
N ILE A 183 -1.88 29.68 -7.07
CA ILE A 183 -1.44 29.78 -5.67
C ILE A 183 -2.01 31.06 -5.06
N ARG A 184 -2.75 30.92 -3.95
CA ARG A 184 -3.30 32.00 -3.12
C ARG A 184 -2.40 32.32 -1.94
N GLU A 185 -1.86 31.27 -1.31
CA GLU A 185 -0.89 31.41 -0.24
C GLU A 185 0.33 30.54 -0.59
N ALA A 186 1.52 31.14 -0.51
CA ALA A 186 2.77 30.47 -0.83
C ALA A 186 3.00 29.24 0.06
N PRO A 187 3.84 28.27 -0.37
CA PRO A 187 4.14 27.08 0.41
C PRO A 187 4.61 27.42 1.83
N VAL A 188 4.02 26.73 2.81
CA VAL A 188 4.41 26.80 4.23
C VAL A 188 4.76 25.41 4.73
N PHE A 189 5.69 25.36 5.67
CA PHE A 189 6.17 24.15 6.29
C PHE A 189 5.11 23.52 7.21
N VAL A 190 4.93 22.20 7.13
CA VAL A 190 3.94 21.46 7.94
C VAL A 190 4.51 20.29 8.74
N ALA A 191 5.53 19.59 8.26
CA ALA A 191 6.18 18.49 8.96
C ALA A 191 7.68 18.43 8.61
N PRO A 192 8.58 18.20 9.58
CA PRO A 192 10.03 18.27 9.38
C PRO A 192 10.56 17.07 8.60
N GLY A 193 11.47 17.31 7.66
CA GLY A 193 12.37 16.31 7.14
C GLY A 193 13.47 15.95 8.15
N CYS A 194 14.21 14.88 7.91
CA CYS A 194 15.18 14.30 8.84
C CYS A 194 16.22 15.31 9.37
N GLU A 195 16.68 16.23 8.53
CA GLU A 195 17.71 17.20 8.91
C GLU A 195 17.17 18.35 9.78
N TYR A 196 15.85 18.44 9.94
CA TYR A 196 15.14 19.50 10.66
C TYR A 196 14.22 18.99 11.78
N GLY A 197 14.29 17.68 12.10
CA GLY A 197 13.39 17.03 13.08
C GLY A 197 13.68 17.31 14.53
N VAL A 198 14.89 17.76 14.89
CA VAL A 198 15.32 17.92 16.28
C VAL A 198 14.48 18.96 17.04
N GLY A 199 13.86 18.56 18.14
CA GLY A 199 13.03 19.42 19.00
C GLY A 199 11.61 19.66 18.47
N THR A 200 11.18 18.90 17.47
CA THR A 200 9.86 19.06 16.82
C THR A 200 8.80 18.06 17.30
N GLY A 201 9.22 16.96 17.95
CA GLY A 201 8.36 15.84 18.32
C GLY A 201 8.18 14.78 17.23
N PHE A 202 8.85 14.96 16.07
CA PHE A 202 8.86 14.00 14.97
C PHE A 202 10.12 13.12 14.94
N GLU A 203 11.00 13.26 15.95
CA GLU A 203 12.31 12.59 15.97
C GLU A 203 12.21 11.07 15.78
N GLY A 204 12.92 10.57 14.78
CA GLY A 204 12.93 9.15 14.38
C GLY A 204 11.80 8.76 13.42
N HIS A 205 10.83 9.66 13.21
CA HIS A 205 9.69 9.50 12.32
C HIS A 205 9.46 10.73 11.44
N GLU A 206 10.55 11.45 11.13
CA GLU A 206 10.49 12.64 10.32
C GLU A 206 9.93 12.32 8.93
N PHE A 207 9.36 13.32 8.29
CA PHE A 207 8.80 13.23 6.94
C PHE A 207 9.87 12.82 5.91
N PHE A 208 9.55 11.81 5.11
CA PHE A 208 10.34 11.40 3.97
C PHE A 208 9.63 11.75 2.65
N GLU A 209 8.42 11.19 2.41
CA GLU A 209 7.62 11.36 1.20
C GLU A 209 6.15 11.00 1.45
N ALA A 210 5.34 10.91 0.40
CA ALA A 210 3.98 10.40 0.45
C ALA A 210 3.01 11.23 1.32
N PRO A 211 2.95 12.56 1.19
CA PRO A 211 2.00 13.35 1.94
C PRO A 211 0.57 13.09 1.48
N SER A 212 -0.30 12.74 2.40
CA SER A 212 -1.74 12.62 2.18
C SER A 212 -2.50 13.30 3.31
N ILE A 213 -3.69 13.83 3.02
CA ILE A 213 -4.46 14.59 3.98
C ILE A 213 -5.92 14.17 4.01
N ARG A 214 -6.47 13.98 5.20
CA ARG A 214 -7.89 13.73 5.39
C ARG A 214 -8.42 14.57 6.54
N LYS A 215 -9.68 14.95 6.47
CA LYS A 215 -10.36 15.66 7.55
C LYS A 215 -11.39 14.76 8.21
N VAL A 216 -11.29 14.62 9.54
CA VAL A 216 -12.23 13.85 10.35
C VAL A 216 -12.81 14.77 11.42
N GLY A 217 -14.08 15.11 11.27
CA GLY A 217 -14.69 16.15 12.09
C GLY A 217 -14.01 17.51 11.86
N ASP A 218 -13.40 18.05 12.90
CA ASP A 218 -12.64 19.32 12.87
C ASP A 218 -11.12 19.13 12.92
N THR A 219 -10.63 17.87 12.71
CA THR A 219 -9.23 17.50 12.78
C THR A 219 -8.71 17.09 11.41
N TYR A 220 -7.58 17.66 11.01
CA TYR A 220 -6.83 17.25 9.82
C TYR A 220 -5.83 16.18 10.22
N TYR A 221 -5.85 15.07 9.48
CA TYR A 221 -4.91 13.96 9.60
C TYR A 221 -3.97 14.00 8.39
N PHE A 222 -2.73 14.34 8.64
CA PHE A 222 -1.65 14.31 7.68
C PHE A 222 -0.96 12.96 7.76
N VAL A 223 -1.17 12.09 6.78
CA VAL A 223 -0.55 10.77 6.68
C VAL A 223 0.67 10.89 5.79
N TYR A 224 1.76 10.22 6.15
CA TYR A 224 3.02 10.32 5.41
C TYR A 224 3.93 9.12 5.64
N SER A 225 4.88 8.87 4.72
CA SER A 225 5.99 7.94 4.90
C SER A 225 7.11 8.61 5.68
N SER A 226 7.59 7.96 6.75
CA SER A 226 8.70 8.48 7.54
C SER A 226 10.06 8.15 6.91
N ILE A 227 11.13 8.74 7.46
CA ILE A 227 12.51 8.48 7.06
C ILE A 227 12.92 7.00 7.20
N LEU A 228 12.15 6.19 7.94
CA LEU A 228 12.33 4.74 8.02
C LEU A 228 11.74 4.00 6.81
N MET A 229 10.99 4.68 5.95
CA MET A 229 10.33 4.25 4.73
C MET A 229 9.23 3.20 4.92
N HIS A 230 9.47 2.12 5.66
CA HIS A 230 8.55 0.98 5.79
C HIS A 230 7.22 1.32 6.51
N GLU A 231 7.11 2.46 7.15
CA GLU A 231 5.96 2.85 7.96
C GLU A 231 5.20 4.04 7.37
N LEU A 232 3.89 4.04 7.54
CA LEU A 232 3.05 5.22 7.41
C LEU A 232 2.75 5.76 8.80
N CYS A 233 3.14 7.02 8.99
CA CYS A 233 2.88 7.81 10.18
C CYS A 233 1.73 8.78 9.96
N TYR A 234 1.23 9.37 11.05
CA TYR A 234 0.31 10.49 10.96
C TYR A 234 0.67 11.62 11.92
N ALA A 235 0.28 12.80 11.54
CA ALA A 235 0.27 13.97 12.39
C ALA A 235 -1.11 14.64 12.32
N THR A 236 -1.52 15.34 13.39
CA THR A 236 -2.84 15.97 13.46
C THR A 236 -2.75 17.45 13.72
N SER A 237 -3.70 18.20 13.16
CA SER A 237 -3.87 19.64 13.45
C SER A 237 -5.35 20.03 13.38
N LYS A 238 -5.70 21.15 14.00
CA LYS A 238 -6.98 21.85 13.77
C LYS A 238 -6.89 22.88 12.64
N ASN A 239 -5.70 23.05 12.08
CA ASN A 239 -5.44 23.95 10.96
C ASN A 239 -4.84 23.17 9.78
N PRO A 240 -5.32 23.38 8.55
CA PRO A 240 -4.83 22.58 7.40
C PRO A 240 -3.39 22.86 7.01
N THR A 241 -2.80 24.00 7.37
CA THR A 241 -1.47 24.39 6.88
C THR A 241 -0.41 24.56 7.98
N ARG A 242 -0.72 24.31 9.26
CA ARG A 242 0.21 24.51 10.36
C ARG A 242 -0.16 23.74 11.61
N ASP A 243 0.72 23.78 12.61
CA ASP A 243 0.53 23.25 13.96
C ASP A 243 0.27 21.73 13.99
N PHE A 244 0.84 20.99 13.03
CA PHE A 244 0.76 19.54 13.02
C PHE A 244 1.62 18.95 14.14
N VAL A 245 1.03 18.02 14.89
CA VAL A 245 1.67 17.29 15.98
C VAL A 245 1.71 15.81 15.60
N TYR A 246 2.88 15.20 15.72
CA TYR A 246 3.08 13.79 15.47
C TYR A 246 2.14 12.93 16.32
N GLY A 247 1.43 11.99 15.73
CA GLY A 247 0.45 11.14 16.38
C GLY A 247 0.88 9.69 16.56
N GLY A 248 1.74 9.18 15.69
CA GLY A 248 2.19 7.78 15.76
C GLY A 248 2.32 7.12 14.40
N VAL A 249 2.63 5.82 14.43
CA VAL A 249 2.65 4.93 13.27
C VAL A 249 1.26 4.32 13.08
N ILE A 250 0.76 4.28 11.85
CA ILE A 250 -0.52 3.62 11.50
C ILE A 250 -0.27 2.18 11.09
N VAL A 251 0.68 1.94 10.19
CA VAL A 251 1.02 0.62 9.65
C VAL A 251 2.48 0.56 9.24
N SER A 252 3.12 -0.59 9.42
CA SER A 252 4.44 -0.92 8.85
C SER A 252 4.27 -2.03 7.83
N ASN A 253 4.73 -1.84 6.58
CA ASN A 253 4.58 -2.87 5.54
C ASN A 253 5.44 -4.12 5.75
N CYS A 254 6.26 -4.15 6.79
CA CYS A 254 6.97 -5.33 7.28
C CYS A 254 6.60 -5.72 8.73
N ASP A 255 5.53 -5.13 9.28
CA ASP A 255 4.94 -5.42 10.59
C ASP A 255 5.88 -5.18 11.79
N LEU A 256 6.86 -4.27 11.66
CA LEU A 256 7.70 -3.85 12.78
C LEU A 256 6.88 -3.11 13.84
N HIS A 257 7.33 -3.21 15.09
CA HIS A 257 6.73 -2.63 16.30
C HIS A 257 5.37 -3.21 16.70
N ILE A 258 4.92 -4.29 16.06
CA ILE A 258 3.77 -5.10 16.48
C ILE A 258 4.26 -6.22 17.41
N ASP A 259 3.69 -6.32 18.61
CA ASP A 259 3.99 -7.33 19.64
C ASP A 259 2.79 -8.22 20.01
N THR A 260 1.70 -8.08 19.30
CA THR A 260 0.43 -8.79 19.54
C THR A 260 0.52 -10.29 19.24
N TYR A 261 1.42 -10.72 18.35
CA TYR A 261 1.54 -12.13 17.95
C TYR A 261 3.00 -12.61 17.75
N LYS A 262 3.98 -11.70 17.79
CA LYS A 262 5.41 -11.98 17.57
C LYS A 262 6.29 -10.96 18.31
N PRO A 263 7.63 -11.15 18.39
CA PRO A 263 8.53 -10.12 18.90
C PRO A 263 8.44 -8.82 18.06
N ALA A 264 8.38 -7.67 18.72
CA ALA A 264 8.14 -6.35 18.11
C ALA A 264 9.21 -5.95 17.06
N ASP A 265 10.45 -6.35 17.26
CA ASP A 265 11.61 -6.05 16.42
C ASP A 265 11.81 -7.01 15.25
N MET A 266 10.93 -8.01 15.09
CA MET A 266 11.01 -9.03 14.05
C MET A 266 10.19 -8.61 12.83
N PRO A 267 10.80 -8.31 11.67
CA PRO A 267 10.05 -8.09 10.44
C PRO A 267 9.51 -9.41 9.89
N THR A 268 8.31 -9.41 9.35
CA THR A 268 7.62 -10.59 8.84
C THR A 268 7.29 -10.52 7.36
N ALA A 269 7.67 -9.43 6.71
CA ALA A 269 7.54 -9.19 5.29
C ALA A 269 8.65 -8.23 4.84
N TYR A 270 8.75 -7.95 3.55
CA TYR A 270 9.73 -7.00 3.03
C TYR A 270 9.25 -5.58 3.20
N GLY A 271 10.02 -4.77 3.92
CA GLY A 271 9.86 -3.33 4.01
C GLY A 271 10.57 -2.62 2.87
N ALA A 272 10.03 -1.50 2.48
CA ALA A 272 10.67 -0.48 1.64
C ALA A 272 9.81 0.78 1.71
N ASN A 273 9.84 1.65 0.69
CA ASN A 273 8.96 2.82 0.67
C ASN A 273 7.48 2.42 0.86
N ASN A 274 6.71 3.30 1.44
CA ASN A 274 5.29 3.09 1.71
C ASN A 274 4.52 4.37 1.39
N HIS A 275 3.32 4.23 0.84
CA HIS A 275 2.44 5.35 0.53
C HIS A 275 1.00 4.88 0.59
N GLY A 276 0.13 5.73 1.11
CA GLY A 276 -1.30 5.48 1.19
C GLY A 276 -2.00 6.44 2.12
N SER A 277 -3.27 6.19 2.37
CA SER A 277 -4.14 7.09 3.13
C SER A 277 -5.21 6.37 3.92
N ILE A 278 -5.82 7.09 4.87
CA ILE A 278 -7.00 6.62 5.59
C ILE A 278 -8.27 6.97 4.82
N VAL A 279 -9.29 6.13 4.93
CA VAL A 279 -10.62 6.39 4.37
C VAL A 279 -11.71 5.77 5.23
N GLN A 280 -12.85 6.41 5.32
CA GLN A 280 -14.05 5.82 5.88
C GLN A 280 -14.88 5.16 4.77
N ILE A 281 -15.20 3.87 4.95
CA ILE A 281 -16.06 3.10 4.05
C ILE A 281 -17.21 2.54 4.88
N GLY A 282 -18.43 3.06 4.69
CA GLY A 282 -19.54 2.77 5.57
C GLY A 282 -19.29 3.30 6.99
N GLU A 283 -19.34 2.41 7.98
CA GLU A 283 -19.06 2.77 9.39
C GLU A 283 -17.59 2.54 9.78
N ASP A 284 -16.82 1.87 8.95
CA ASP A 284 -15.46 1.44 9.24
C ASP A 284 -14.40 2.36 8.64
N TRP A 285 -13.28 2.52 9.35
CA TRP A 285 -12.09 3.19 8.86
C TRP A 285 -11.04 2.19 8.41
N TYR A 286 -10.32 2.54 7.35
CA TYR A 286 -9.25 1.72 6.76
C TYR A 286 -8.03 2.59 6.49
N ILE A 287 -6.82 1.99 6.65
CA ILE A 287 -5.58 2.49 6.05
C ILE A 287 -5.32 1.72 4.77
N PHE A 288 -5.10 2.42 3.68
CA PHE A 288 -4.58 1.87 2.43
C PHE A 288 -3.07 2.12 2.40
N TYR A 289 -2.31 1.14 1.95
CA TYR A 289 -0.85 1.15 1.89
C TYR A 289 -0.38 0.16 0.82
N HIS A 290 0.91 0.01 0.60
CA HIS A 290 1.39 -1.01 -0.32
C HIS A 290 2.46 -1.91 0.30
N ARG A 291 2.66 -3.10 -0.31
CA ARG A 291 3.66 -4.08 0.09
C ARG A 291 4.50 -4.51 -1.11
N HIS A 292 5.76 -4.86 -0.83
CA HIS A 292 6.74 -5.33 -1.80
C HIS A 292 6.68 -6.86 -1.92
N THR A 293 5.54 -7.39 -2.31
CA THR A 293 5.24 -8.84 -2.30
C THR A 293 6.15 -9.64 -3.23
N ASN A 294 6.65 -9.04 -4.31
CA ASN A 294 7.61 -9.63 -5.25
C ASN A 294 9.08 -9.48 -4.80
N ASN A 295 9.35 -8.96 -3.61
CA ASN A 295 10.70 -8.66 -3.08
C ASN A 295 11.53 -7.77 -4.02
N THR A 296 10.91 -6.78 -4.64
CA THR A 296 11.54 -5.76 -5.48
C THR A 296 10.95 -4.39 -5.17
N TRP A 297 11.70 -3.34 -5.45
CA TRP A 297 11.25 -1.96 -5.31
C TRP A 297 10.12 -1.58 -6.27
N TYR A 298 9.99 -2.28 -7.40
CA TYR A 298 9.27 -1.81 -8.58
C TYR A 298 8.03 -2.62 -8.95
N SER A 299 7.62 -3.56 -8.09
CA SER A 299 6.41 -4.36 -8.28
C SER A 299 5.64 -4.40 -6.96
N ARG A 300 5.01 -3.27 -6.62
CA ARG A 300 4.33 -3.05 -5.34
C ARG A 300 2.85 -3.30 -5.48
N GLN A 301 2.24 -3.98 -4.51
CA GLN A 301 0.82 -4.31 -4.52
C GLN A 301 0.07 -3.58 -3.41
N GLY A 302 -1.10 -3.03 -3.75
CA GLY A 302 -1.97 -2.33 -2.80
C GLY A 302 -2.57 -3.27 -1.77
N CYS A 303 -2.49 -2.87 -0.50
CA CYS A 303 -3.07 -3.53 0.66
C CYS A 303 -3.90 -2.54 1.49
N ALA A 304 -4.77 -3.05 2.34
CA ALA A 304 -5.53 -2.22 3.26
C ALA A 304 -5.78 -2.96 4.58
N GLU A 305 -5.86 -2.24 5.69
CA GLU A 305 -6.23 -2.80 6.98
C GLU A 305 -7.33 -1.96 7.63
N LYS A 306 -8.22 -2.62 8.36
CA LYS A 306 -9.20 -1.93 9.20
C LYS A 306 -8.48 -1.27 10.37
N LEU A 307 -8.80 -0.01 10.65
CA LEU A 307 -8.25 0.75 11.77
C LEU A 307 -9.36 1.35 12.65
N GLN A 308 -8.96 1.89 13.79
CA GLN A 308 -9.83 2.63 14.69
C GLN A 308 -9.25 4.02 14.93
N ILE A 309 -10.08 5.04 14.81
CA ILE A 309 -9.79 6.37 15.34
C ILE A 309 -10.42 6.44 16.72
N MET A 310 -9.58 6.58 17.76
CA MET A 310 -10.00 6.59 19.14
C MET A 310 -10.72 7.92 19.49
N GLN A 311 -11.39 7.99 20.62
CA GLN A 311 -12.12 9.20 21.06
C GLN A 311 -11.23 10.44 21.22
N ASP A 312 -9.96 10.24 21.54
CA ASP A 312 -8.95 11.31 21.65
C ASP A 312 -8.31 11.67 20.29
N GLY A 313 -8.72 10.99 19.20
CA GLY A 313 -8.21 11.17 17.85
C GLY A 313 -6.96 10.35 17.54
N SER A 314 -6.45 9.55 18.46
CA SER A 314 -5.30 8.68 18.19
C SER A 314 -5.68 7.49 17.32
N ILE A 315 -4.70 6.98 16.57
CA ILE A 315 -4.81 5.79 15.73
C ILE A 315 -3.75 4.78 16.20
N PRO A 316 -4.15 3.68 16.86
CA PRO A 316 -3.23 2.59 17.18
C PRO A 316 -2.67 1.95 15.92
N GLN A 317 -1.39 1.56 15.93
CA GLN A 317 -0.78 0.82 14.83
C GLN A 317 -1.52 -0.50 14.60
N VAL A 318 -1.78 -0.81 13.31
CA VAL A 318 -2.46 -2.05 12.89
C VAL A 318 -1.46 -3.08 12.38
N GLU A 319 -1.79 -4.37 12.57
CA GLU A 319 -1.06 -5.49 11.96
C GLU A 319 -1.31 -5.55 10.44
N ILE A 320 -0.33 -6.03 9.69
CA ILE A 320 -0.57 -6.49 8.32
C ILE A 320 -1.28 -7.85 8.35
N THR A 321 -2.35 -8.00 7.60
CA THR A 321 -3.17 -9.22 7.58
C THR A 321 -3.47 -9.72 6.16
N SER A 322 -3.93 -10.96 6.05
CA SER A 322 -4.50 -11.47 4.81
C SER A 322 -5.95 -11.04 4.61
N CYS A 323 -6.61 -10.54 5.67
CA CYS A 323 -8.03 -10.19 5.68
C CYS A 323 -8.32 -8.88 4.94
N GLY A 324 -7.48 -7.87 5.14
CA GLY A 324 -7.64 -6.57 4.48
C GLY A 324 -9.04 -5.99 4.61
N LEU A 325 -9.61 -5.65 3.47
CA LEU A 325 -10.95 -5.06 3.36
C LEU A 325 -12.11 -6.01 3.71
N ASN A 326 -11.84 -7.28 4.05
CA ASN A 326 -12.88 -8.17 4.57
C ASN A 326 -13.46 -7.63 5.90
N GLY A 327 -12.68 -6.82 6.60
CA GLY A 327 -13.08 -6.16 7.84
C GLY A 327 -13.15 -7.10 9.06
N GLY A 328 -12.75 -8.36 8.89
CA GLY A 328 -12.71 -9.41 9.91
C GLY A 328 -12.11 -10.70 9.36
N PRO A 329 -12.07 -11.79 10.14
CA PRO A 329 -11.48 -13.05 9.73
C PRO A 329 -12.10 -13.59 8.43
N LEU A 330 -11.29 -14.28 7.63
CA LEU A 330 -11.74 -15.06 6.49
C LEU A 330 -12.47 -16.32 6.95
N GLU A 331 -13.26 -16.95 6.08
CA GLU A 331 -13.87 -18.24 6.36
C GLU A 331 -12.80 -19.28 6.67
N GLY A 332 -13.00 -20.11 7.69
CA GLY A 332 -12.03 -21.11 8.12
C GLY A 332 -11.94 -22.32 7.19
N LYS A 333 -12.95 -22.56 6.33
CA LYS A 333 -12.98 -23.65 5.36
C LYS A 333 -12.92 -23.11 3.94
N GLY A 334 -12.18 -23.80 3.06
CA GLY A 334 -12.06 -23.47 1.65
C GLY A 334 -10.65 -23.50 1.13
N GLU A 335 -10.51 -23.30 -0.18
CA GLU A 335 -9.23 -23.13 -0.85
C GLU A 335 -8.88 -21.64 -0.97
N TYR A 336 -7.63 -21.31 -0.63
CA TYR A 336 -7.09 -19.95 -0.63
C TYR A 336 -5.80 -19.88 -1.45
N PRO A 337 -5.63 -18.87 -2.31
CA PRO A 337 -4.40 -18.69 -3.03
C PRO A 337 -3.27 -18.25 -2.09
N ALA A 338 -2.05 -18.75 -2.33
CA ALA A 338 -0.92 -18.47 -1.45
C ALA A 338 -0.46 -17.00 -1.49
N TYR A 339 -0.74 -16.25 -2.56
CA TYR A 339 -0.32 -14.84 -2.67
C TYR A 339 -0.92 -13.94 -1.59
N LEU A 340 -1.99 -14.37 -0.89
CA LEU A 340 -2.58 -13.61 0.21
C LEU A 340 -1.78 -13.71 1.54
N ALA A 341 -0.62 -14.35 1.53
CA ALA A 341 0.27 -14.39 2.68
C ALA A 341 0.64 -12.98 3.16
N CYS A 342 0.36 -12.70 4.42
CA CYS A 342 0.75 -11.44 5.06
C CYS A 342 2.15 -11.52 5.69
N ASN A 343 2.60 -12.72 6.10
CA ASN A 343 3.96 -12.95 6.56
C ASN A 343 4.72 -13.82 5.55
N LEU A 344 5.92 -13.42 5.20
CA LEU A 344 6.76 -14.13 4.23
C LEU A 344 8.24 -13.83 4.53
N PHE A 345 8.93 -14.75 5.20
CA PHE A 345 10.28 -14.55 5.70
C PHE A 345 11.03 -15.87 5.86
N THR A 346 12.34 -15.78 6.14
CA THR A 346 13.20 -16.90 6.51
C THR A 346 13.74 -16.70 7.93
N ASP A 347 14.57 -17.60 8.44
CA ASP A 347 15.26 -17.46 9.75
C ASP A 347 16.22 -16.26 9.79
N THR A 348 16.54 -15.66 8.66
CA THR A 348 17.29 -14.41 8.53
C THR A 348 16.45 -13.32 7.88
N PRO A 349 15.41 -12.83 8.58
CA PRO A 349 14.49 -11.84 8.01
C PRO A 349 15.20 -10.53 7.73
N SER A 350 14.76 -9.82 6.67
CA SER A 350 15.23 -8.50 6.32
C SER A 350 14.10 -7.49 6.44
N VAL A 351 14.42 -6.31 6.96
CA VAL A 351 13.46 -5.18 6.97
C VAL A 351 13.21 -4.66 5.56
N TYR A 352 14.21 -4.71 4.68
CA TYR A 352 14.10 -4.14 3.34
C TYR A 352 14.15 -5.22 2.26
N VAL A 353 13.53 -4.91 1.12
CA VAL A 353 13.70 -5.68 -0.11
C VAL A 353 15.18 -5.82 -0.43
N GLY A 354 15.57 -6.99 -0.90
CA GLY A 354 16.98 -7.32 -1.09
C GLY A 354 17.22 -8.26 -2.25
N GLU A 355 18.49 -8.30 -2.70
CA GLU A 355 18.96 -9.26 -3.68
C GLU A 355 19.05 -10.65 -3.06
N GLY A 356 18.75 -11.68 -3.83
CA GLY A 356 18.88 -13.07 -3.42
C GLY A 356 17.66 -13.92 -3.67
N ASN A 357 17.73 -15.16 -3.19
CA ASN A 357 16.70 -16.18 -3.39
C ASN A 357 15.68 -16.18 -2.24
N PHE A 358 15.13 -15.02 -1.92
CA PHE A 358 14.10 -14.91 -0.89
C PHE A 358 12.72 -15.34 -1.43
N PRO A 359 11.85 -15.87 -0.55
CA PRO A 359 10.49 -16.20 -0.92
C PRO A 359 9.73 -14.93 -1.36
N ARG A 360 8.93 -15.04 -2.42
CA ARG A 360 8.21 -13.90 -2.99
C ARG A 360 6.99 -14.34 -3.78
N VAL A 361 6.04 -13.41 -3.97
CA VAL A 361 4.91 -13.63 -4.87
C VAL A 361 5.39 -13.50 -6.32
N MET A 362 5.07 -14.50 -7.13
CA MET A 362 5.42 -14.60 -8.55
C MET A 362 4.16 -14.96 -9.36
N GLN A 363 4.24 -14.82 -10.67
CA GLN A 363 3.25 -15.32 -11.63
C GLN A 363 3.97 -15.99 -12.81
N ASP A 364 3.28 -16.87 -13.54
CA ASP A 364 3.87 -17.58 -14.70
C ASP A 364 3.90 -16.70 -15.95
N GLY A 365 2.94 -15.80 -16.11
CA GLY A 365 2.81 -14.92 -17.26
C GLY A 365 3.73 -13.69 -17.22
N ARG A 366 3.49 -12.80 -18.16
CA ARG A 366 4.12 -11.48 -18.26
C ARG A 366 3.31 -10.47 -17.45
N ASP A 367 3.83 -9.25 -17.35
CA ASP A 367 3.05 -8.13 -16.85
C ASP A 367 1.75 -7.97 -17.64
N GLY A 368 0.63 -7.78 -16.92
CA GLY A 368 -0.71 -7.67 -17.49
C GLY A 368 -1.40 -8.99 -17.89
N ASP A 369 -0.71 -10.14 -17.83
CA ASP A 369 -1.36 -11.44 -17.97
C ASP A 369 -2.18 -11.73 -16.69
N GLU A 370 -3.44 -12.13 -16.86
CA GLU A 370 -4.36 -12.40 -15.74
C GLU A 370 -4.08 -13.76 -15.07
N GLU A 371 -2.83 -13.95 -14.64
CA GLU A 371 -2.34 -15.17 -14.02
C GLU A 371 -2.40 -15.06 -12.48
N VAL A 372 -2.92 -16.09 -11.84
CA VAL A 372 -2.99 -16.14 -10.38
C VAL A 372 -1.58 -16.29 -9.79
N GLY A 373 -1.23 -15.37 -8.88
CA GLY A 373 0.06 -15.38 -8.20
C GLY A 373 0.26 -16.61 -7.31
N TYR A 374 1.52 -16.98 -7.13
CA TYR A 374 1.96 -18.04 -6.22
C TYR A 374 3.21 -17.59 -5.47
N ILE A 375 3.55 -18.25 -4.36
CA ILE A 375 4.81 -18.00 -3.65
C ILE A 375 5.90 -18.89 -4.24
N ALA A 376 6.98 -18.27 -4.69
CA ALA A 376 8.19 -18.93 -5.18
C ALA A 376 9.36 -18.77 -4.22
N ASN A 377 10.47 -19.46 -4.50
CA ASN A 377 11.70 -19.44 -3.73
C ASN A 377 11.53 -19.85 -2.26
N ILE A 378 10.68 -20.84 -2.02
CA ILE A 378 10.50 -21.45 -0.71
C ILE A 378 11.68 -22.41 -0.48
N THR A 379 12.59 -22.03 0.41
CA THR A 379 13.78 -22.82 0.80
C THR A 379 13.69 -23.17 2.29
N ASP A 380 14.69 -23.91 2.81
CA ASP A 380 14.71 -24.26 4.23
C ASP A 380 14.49 -23.04 5.13
N SER A 381 13.75 -23.20 6.21
CA SER A 381 13.31 -22.16 7.14
C SER A 381 12.33 -21.11 6.62
N THR A 382 11.94 -21.13 5.35
CA THR A 382 10.90 -20.22 4.86
C THR A 382 9.60 -20.43 5.62
N THR A 383 9.07 -19.35 6.19
CA THR A 383 7.77 -19.30 6.86
C THR A 383 6.80 -18.41 6.09
N ILE A 384 5.63 -18.95 5.83
CA ILE A 384 4.52 -18.31 5.11
C ILE A 384 3.36 -18.22 6.10
N GLY A 385 2.94 -17.01 6.45
CA GLY A 385 1.86 -16.79 7.41
C GLY A 385 0.66 -16.12 6.80
N PHE A 386 -0.51 -16.58 7.20
CA PHE A 386 -1.82 -16.09 6.82
C PHE A 386 -2.61 -15.72 8.06
N LYS A 387 -3.21 -14.55 8.13
CA LYS A 387 -3.96 -14.06 9.29
C LYS A 387 -5.20 -13.31 8.83
N TYR A 388 -6.38 -13.61 9.31
CA TYR A 388 -6.89 -14.62 10.24
C TYR A 388 -8.04 -15.38 9.60
N PHE A 389 -8.35 -16.56 10.13
CA PHE A 389 -9.47 -17.41 9.71
C PHE A 389 -10.40 -17.73 10.90
N ASP A 390 -11.71 -17.75 10.69
CA ASP A 390 -12.69 -18.24 11.67
C ASP A 390 -12.88 -19.75 11.46
N CYS A 391 -12.07 -20.53 12.17
CA CYS A 391 -11.98 -21.99 12.01
C CYS A 391 -13.02 -22.71 12.84
N HIS A 392 -13.72 -23.66 12.21
CA HIS A 392 -14.66 -24.55 12.88
C HIS A 392 -14.56 -25.96 12.31
N ASP A 393 -14.22 -26.93 13.17
CA ASP A 393 -14.12 -28.34 12.82
C ASP A 393 -13.24 -28.61 11.59
N ILE A 394 -12.01 -28.06 11.62
CA ILE A 394 -11.01 -28.26 10.58
C ILE A 394 -10.27 -29.56 10.89
N ARG A 395 -10.29 -30.51 9.95
CA ARG A 395 -9.73 -31.86 10.09
C ARG A 395 -8.64 -32.21 9.09
N GLU A 396 -8.52 -31.44 8.03
CA GLU A 396 -7.57 -31.68 6.95
C GLU A 396 -7.01 -30.37 6.40
N ILE A 397 -5.73 -30.40 6.05
CA ILE A 397 -5.08 -29.35 5.29
C ILE A 397 -4.47 -29.92 4.02
N SER A 398 -4.66 -29.23 2.91
CA SER A 398 -4.00 -29.54 1.65
C SER A 398 -3.20 -28.34 1.14
N ILE A 399 -2.10 -28.62 0.43
CA ILE A 399 -1.28 -27.59 -0.24
C ILE A 399 -1.00 -28.03 -1.67
N TRP A 400 -0.89 -27.05 -2.59
CA TRP A 400 -0.48 -27.31 -3.98
C TRP A 400 0.93 -26.80 -4.20
N ILE A 401 1.86 -27.72 -4.44
CA ILE A 401 3.30 -27.50 -4.54
C ILE A 401 3.81 -27.88 -5.91
N ARG A 402 4.82 -27.17 -6.41
CA ARG A 402 5.72 -27.61 -7.48
C ARG A 402 7.16 -27.16 -7.16
N GLY A 403 8.13 -27.71 -7.83
CA GLY A 403 9.54 -27.32 -7.75
C GLY A 403 10.48 -28.43 -7.33
N TYR A 404 11.74 -28.08 -7.15
CA TYR A 404 12.81 -28.99 -6.71
C TYR A 404 12.84 -29.02 -5.17
N ALA A 405 11.79 -29.55 -4.57
CA ALA A 405 11.65 -29.64 -3.13
C ALA A 405 11.75 -31.11 -2.67
N ASP A 406 12.43 -31.35 -1.57
CA ASP A 406 12.47 -32.62 -0.86
C ASP A 406 12.52 -32.32 0.64
N GLY A 407 11.37 -32.43 1.30
CA GLY A 407 11.23 -32.02 2.68
C GLY A 407 9.80 -32.00 3.19
N THR A 408 9.52 -31.16 4.17
CA THR A 408 8.21 -31.10 4.83
C THR A 408 7.76 -29.66 5.02
N PHE A 409 6.43 -29.45 4.97
CA PHE A 409 5.79 -28.24 5.48
C PHE A 409 5.22 -28.52 6.87
N GLU A 410 5.69 -27.78 7.88
CA GLU A 410 5.17 -27.77 9.23
C GLU A 410 4.00 -26.80 9.31
N VAL A 411 2.87 -27.24 9.88
CA VAL A 411 1.64 -26.46 10.05
C VAL A 411 1.49 -26.02 11.49
N LYS A 412 1.32 -24.71 11.73
CA LYS A 412 1.10 -24.12 13.05
C LYS A 412 -0.01 -23.07 12.99
N THR A 413 -0.59 -22.73 14.14
CA THR A 413 -1.62 -21.68 14.27
C THR A 413 -1.18 -20.49 15.13
N ALA A 414 0.04 -20.50 15.61
CA ALA A 414 0.65 -19.39 16.33
C ALA A 414 2.12 -19.27 15.97
N TRP A 415 2.71 -18.09 16.17
CA TRP A 415 4.13 -17.80 15.89
C TRP A 415 5.08 -18.83 16.51
N ASP A 416 4.98 -19.03 17.83
CA ASP A 416 5.75 -20.02 18.60
C ASP A 416 4.92 -21.28 18.92
N GLY A 417 3.90 -21.56 18.10
CA GLY A 417 2.99 -22.69 18.33
C GLY A 417 3.60 -24.05 18.07
N GLU A 418 2.98 -25.08 18.60
CA GLU A 418 3.29 -26.46 18.30
C GLU A 418 2.99 -26.81 16.84
N VAL A 419 3.75 -27.76 16.27
CA VAL A 419 3.46 -28.31 14.96
C VAL A 419 2.23 -29.22 15.04
N LEU A 420 1.14 -28.81 14.40
CA LEU A 420 -0.13 -29.57 14.40
C LEU A 420 -0.17 -30.65 13.33
N ALA A 421 0.53 -30.45 12.21
CA ALA A 421 0.64 -31.40 11.11
C ALA A 421 1.93 -31.16 10.33
N THR A 422 2.35 -32.18 9.56
CA THR A 422 3.43 -32.12 8.59
C THR A 422 2.95 -32.67 7.24
N LEU A 423 3.30 -31.99 6.16
CA LEU A 423 3.06 -32.45 4.80
C LEU A 423 4.40 -32.78 4.15
N GLU A 424 4.67 -34.04 3.87
CA GLU A 424 5.86 -34.48 3.15
C GLU A 424 5.71 -34.17 1.67
N VAL A 425 6.67 -33.45 1.08
CA VAL A 425 6.65 -33.04 -0.33
C VAL A 425 7.91 -33.54 -1.02
N GLN A 426 7.77 -33.85 -2.31
CA GLN A 426 8.84 -34.35 -3.16
C GLN A 426 8.91 -33.52 -4.44
N TYR A 427 10.01 -33.66 -5.16
CA TYR A 427 10.19 -33.04 -6.46
C TYR A 427 9.01 -33.31 -7.41
N THR A 428 8.45 -32.24 -7.94
CA THR A 428 7.46 -32.26 -9.00
C THR A 428 7.59 -31.04 -9.89
N ASN A 429 7.46 -31.21 -11.21
CA ASN A 429 7.50 -30.09 -12.15
C ASN A 429 6.10 -29.60 -12.56
N VAL A 430 5.07 -30.16 -11.95
CA VAL A 430 3.66 -29.75 -12.10
C VAL A 430 3.07 -29.43 -10.73
N TRP A 431 1.97 -28.72 -10.69
CA TRP A 431 1.25 -28.49 -9.43
C TRP A 431 0.64 -29.80 -8.94
N GLU A 432 1.07 -30.25 -7.77
CA GLU A 432 0.63 -31.48 -7.13
C GLU A 432 0.05 -31.18 -5.75
N LYS A 433 -1.06 -31.85 -5.43
CA LYS A 433 -1.76 -31.71 -4.14
C LYS A 433 -1.17 -32.68 -3.11
N TYR A 434 -0.74 -32.12 -1.97
CA TYR A 434 -0.34 -32.86 -0.77
C TYR A 434 -1.33 -32.58 0.34
N THR A 435 -1.71 -33.62 1.08
CA THR A 435 -2.77 -33.55 2.09
C THR A 435 -2.32 -34.22 3.38
N ALA A 436 -2.66 -33.63 4.51
CA ALA A 436 -2.43 -34.21 5.83
C ALA A 436 -3.63 -34.00 6.76
N PRO A 437 -3.92 -34.95 7.65
CA PRO A 437 -4.86 -34.72 8.73
C PRO A 437 -4.31 -33.65 9.68
N VAL A 438 -5.17 -32.77 10.15
CA VAL A 438 -4.85 -31.72 11.13
C VAL A 438 -6.03 -31.51 12.05
N THR A 439 -5.78 -31.06 13.27
CA THR A 439 -6.83 -30.55 14.15
C THR A 439 -6.48 -29.09 14.48
N ILE A 440 -7.13 -28.17 13.79
CA ILE A 440 -7.01 -26.74 14.07
C ILE A 440 -8.03 -26.39 15.16
N PRO A 441 -7.66 -25.66 16.23
CA PRO A 441 -8.60 -25.22 17.24
C PRO A 441 -9.73 -24.37 16.65
N ASP A 442 -10.94 -24.51 17.17
CA ASP A 442 -12.07 -23.66 16.80
C ASP A 442 -11.82 -22.19 17.22
N GLY A 443 -12.38 -21.27 16.44
CA GLY A 443 -12.27 -19.83 16.63
C GLY A 443 -11.29 -19.16 15.68
N ILE A 444 -10.89 -17.94 16.00
CA ILE A 444 -10.01 -17.13 15.14
C ILE A 444 -8.56 -17.64 15.24
N GLN A 445 -8.02 -18.11 14.12
CA GLN A 445 -6.71 -18.71 14.03
C GLN A 445 -5.87 -18.03 12.92
N ALA A 446 -4.56 -17.90 13.18
CA ALA A 446 -3.58 -17.72 12.11
C ALA A 446 -3.17 -19.10 11.54
N LEU A 447 -2.55 -19.09 10.35
CA LEU A 447 -1.97 -20.30 9.76
C LEU A 447 -0.53 -19.98 9.33
N TYR A 448 0.42 -20.78 9.81
CA TYR A 448 1.85 -20.69 9.43
C TYR A 448 2.27 -22.00 8.79
N LEU A 449 2.88 -21.88 7.60
CA LEU A 449 3.49 -22.99 6.87
C LEU A 449 5.01 -22.75 6.85
N THR A 450 5.78 -23.58 7.56
CA THR A 450 7.25 -23.49 7.57
C THR A 450 7.85 -24.66 6.81
N TYR A 451 8.63 -24.39 5.76
CA TYR A 451 9.33 -25.43 5.01
C TYR A 451 10.63 -25.85 5.69
N ARG A 452 10.83 -27.18 5.79
CA ARG A 452 12.04 -27.81 6.27
C ARG A 452 12.53 -28.83 5.25
N GLY A 453 13.70 -28.63 4.68
CA GLY A 453 14.22 -29.55 3.68
C GLY A 453 15.19 -28.93 2.69
N ASN A 454 15.41 -29.66 1.61
CA ASN A 454 16.32 -29.27 0.54
C ASN A 454 15.56 -28.70 -0.66
N GLY A 455 16.31 -27.95 -1.47
CA GLY A 455 15.82 -27.48 -2.75
C GLY A 455 14.98 -26.19 -2.65
N ASN A 456 14.04 -26.05 -3.57
CA ASN A 456 13.26 -24.84 -3.78
C ASN A 456 11.83 -25.22 -4.21
N ALA A 457 10.86 -24.87 -3.38
CA ALA A 457 9.44 -25.10 -3.64
C ALA A 457 8.75 -23.83 -4.14
N ALA A 458 7.61 -24.02 -4.79
CA ALA A 458 6.60 -23.00 -5.01
C ALA A 458 5.25 -23.47 -4.45
N LEU A 459 4.49 -22.57 -3.83
CA LEU A 459 3.18 -22.82 -3.24
C LEU A 459 2.12 -22.00 -3.99
N ARG A 460 1.13 -22.67 -4.61
CA ARG A 460 0.04 -22.01 -5.33
C ARG A 460 -1.13 -21.65 -4.43
N SER A 461 -1.58 -22.62 -3.64
CA SER A 461 -2.77 -22.51 -2.78
C SER A 461 -2.71 -23.50 -1.63
N PHE A 462 -3.56 -23.28 -0.64
CA PHE A 462 -3.86 -24.24 0.43
C PHE A 462 -5.38 -24.36 0.61
N GLU A 463 -5.82 -25.46 1.18
CA GLU A 463 -7.24 -25.74 1.49
C GLU A 463 -7.35 -26.22 2.93
N LEU A 464 -8.34 -25.70 3.64
CA LEU A 464 -8.75 -26.14 4.98
C LEU A 464 -10.14 -26.80 4.88
N SER A 465 -10.29 -28.02 5.40
CA SER A 465 -11.55 -28.77 5.34
C SER A 465 -11.87 -29.59 6.59
#